data_5708536901b1c31d9ddb16f534e0967e
#
_entry.id   5708536901b1c31d9ddb16f534e0967e
#
_cell.length_a   1.000
_cell.length_b   1.000
_cell.length_c   1.000
_cell.angle_alpha   90.00
_cell.angle_beta   90.00
_cell.angle_gamma   90.00
#
_symmetry.space_group_name_H-M   'P 1'
#
loop_
_entity.id
_entity.type
_entity.pdbx_description
1 polymer ?
#
loop_
_entity_poly.entity_id
_entity_poly.type
_entity_poly.pdbx_seq_one_letter_code
_entity_poly.pdbx_strand_id
1 'polypeptide(L)'
;NPGYPTYTSLSKILGAEVINYDLKEEDGWMPDFEALEKMDLSRVKLMWTNYPNMPTGANATPEIYERLVDFARRKNLVIVNDNPYSFILNEKPISILSVPGAKECCIEFNSMSKSHNMPAGVLEC
;
A
#
# COMPACT_ATOMS: atom_id res chain seq x y z
N ASN A 1 -1.55 -6.28 8.74
CA ASN A 1 -0.37 -6.45 9.59
C ASN A 1 0.43 -7.66 9.13
N PRO A 2 1.77 -7.59 9.21
CA PRO A 2 2.58 -6.50 9.71
C PRO A 2 2.59 -5.29 8.77
N GLY A 3 2.85 -4.09 9.34
CA GLY A 3 2.92 -2.83 8.61
C GLY A 3 3.55 -1.72 9.42
N TYR A 4 3.81 -0.59 8.78
CA TYR A 4 4.44 0.55 9.45
C TYR A 4 3.46 1.19 10.45
N PRO A 5 3.85 1.29 11.75
CA PRO A 5 2.93 1.71 12.82
C PRO A 5 2.32 3.11 12.62
N THR A 6 2.97 3.97 11.82
CA THR A 6 2.52 5.34 11.57
C THR A 6 1.16 5.39 10.89
N TYR A 7 0.81 4.42 10.05
CA TYR A 7 -0.50 4.41 9.38
C TYR A 7 -1.65 4.40 10.40
N THR A 8 -1.56 3.49 11.36
CA THR A 8 -2.54 3.40 12.45
C THR A 8 -2.52 4.63 13.36
N SER A 9 -1.33 5.10 13.73
CA SER A 9 -1.19 6.25 14.64
C SER A 9 -1.74 7.53 14.02
N LEU A 10 -1.40 7.81 12.76
CA LEU A 10 -1.88 8.98 12.04
C LEU A 10 -3.41 8.93 11.87
N SER A 11 -3.95 7.78 11.47
CA SER A 11 -5.40 7.62 11.31
C SER A 11 -6.15 7.91 12.61
N LYS A 12 -5.65 7.42 13.74
CA LYS A 12 -6.24 7.68 15.06
C LYS A 12 -6.16 9.15 15.46
N ILE A 13 -5.03 9.83 15.21
CA ILE A 13 -4.88 11.27 15.48
C ILE A 13 -5.90 12.08 14.69
N LEU A 14 -6.21 11.67 13.47
CA LEU A 14 -7.21 12.30 12.61
C LEU A 14 -8.65 11.89 12.93
N GLY A 15 -8.86 11.06 13.96
CA GLY A 15 -10.19 10.61 14.37
C GLY A 15 -10.81 9.53 13.47
N ALA A 16 -10.01 8.90 12.62
CA ALA A 16 -10.49 7.82 11.77
C ALA A 16 -10.51 6.49 12.52
N GLU A 17 -11.53 5.69 12.24
CA GLU A 17 -11.61 4.29 12.67
C GLU A 17 -10.65 3.45 11.79
N VAL A 18 -9.90 2.55 12.44
CA VAL A 18 -8.90 1.72 11.75
C VAL A 18 -9.35 0.28 11.74
N ILE A 19 -9.48 -0.28 10.55
CA ILE A 19 -9.72 -1.71 10.33
C ILE A 19 -8.41 -2.32 9.86
N ASN A 20 -7.92 -3.33 10.57
CA ASN A 20 -6.71 -4.04 10.18
C ASN A 20 -7.05 -5.24 9.29
N TYR A 21 -6.17 -5.54 8.36
CA TYR A 21 -6.13 -6.80 7.62
C TYR A 21 -4.75 -7.43 7.77
N ASP A 22 -4.70 -8.75 7.78
CA ASP A 22 -3.47 -9.48 8.00
C ASP A 22 -2.81 -9.89 6.68
N LEU A 23 -1.49 -9.82 6.67
CA LEU A 23 -0.64 -10.36 5.63
C LEU A 23 0.04 -11.60 6.19
N LYS A 24 0.02 -12.70 5.46
CA LYS A 24 0.56 -13.98 5.92
C LYS A 24 1.70 -14.43 5.04
N GLU A 25 2.66 -15.12 5.66
CA GLU A 25 3.81 -15.65 4.95
C GLU A 25 3.41 -16.69 3.90
N GLU A 26 2.44 -17.53 4.23
CA GLU A 26 1.88 -18.55 3.35
C GLU A 26 1.25 -17.98 2.06
N ASP A 27 0.78 -16.73 2.13
CA ASP A 27 0.22 -15.97 1.01
C ASP A 27 1.26 -15.02 0.36
N GLY A 28 2.55 -15.18 0.67
CA GLY A 28 3.62 -14.32 0.19
C GLY A 28 3.53 -12.89 0.68
N TRP A 29 2.90 -12.65 1.82
CA TRP A 29 2.65 -11.32 2.40
C TRP A 29 1.75 -10.42 1.54
N MET A 30 0.84 -11.03 0.76
CA MET A 30 -0.13 -10.32 -0.06
C MET A 30 -1.49 -10.21 0.66
N PRO A 31 -2.32 -9.20 0.32
CA PRO A 31 -3.66 -9.09 0.87
C PRO A 31 -4.53 -10.30 0.49
N ASP A 32 -5.19 -10.88 1.48
CA ASP A 32 -6.23 -11.88 1.26
C ASP A 32 -7.51 -11.19 0.78
N PHE A 33 -7.69 -11.14 -0.54
CA PHE A 33 -8.85 -10.48 -1.14
C PHE A 33 -10.17 -11.19 -0.81
N GLU A 34 -10.16 -12.51 -0.57
CA GLU A 34 -11.39 -13.22 -0.20
C GLU A 34 -11.84 -12.83 1.23
N ALA A 35 -10.88 -12.66 2.14
CA ALA A 35 -11.17 -12.15 3.47
C ALA A 35 -11.65 -10.69 3.42
N LEU A 36 -10.98 -9.84 2.62
CA LEU A 36 -11.37 -8.44 2.44
C LEU A 36 -12.78 -8.28 1.84
N GLU A 37 -13.18 -9.14 0.92
CA GLU A 37 -14.54 -9.12 0.34
C GLU A 37 -15.63 -9.44 1.35
N LYS A 38 -15.32 -10.22 2.38
CA LYS A 38 -16.26 -10.60 3.46
C LYS A 38 -16.39 -9.52 4.54
N MET A 39 -15.49 -8.53 4.56
CA MET A 39 -15.52 -7.45 5.54
C MET A 39 -16.57 -6.39 5.18
N ASP A 40 -17.18 -5.77 6.18
CA ASP A 40 -17.98 -4.56 5.97
C ASP A 40 -17.04 -3.36 5.73
N LEU A 41 -16.87 -3.01 4.47
CA LEU A 41 -16.04 -1.89 4.02
C LEU A 41 -16.88 -0.68 3.57
N SER A 42 -18.18 -0.65 3.86
CA SER A 42 -19.10 0.40 3.39
C SER A 42 -18.68 1.82 3.83
N ARG A 43 -18.04 1.94 4.98
CA ARG A 43 -17.52 3.20 5.54
C ARG A 43 -16.03 3.43 5.25
N VAL A 44 -15.32 2.46 4.71
CA VAL A 44 -13.89 2.58 4.40
C VAL A 44 -13.71 3.51 3.21
N LYS A 45 -12.81 4.47 3.33
CA LYS A 45 -12.47 5.44 2.28
C LYS A 45 -11.05 5.27 1.76
N LEU A 46 -10.17 4.70 2.59
CA LEU A 46 -8.76 4.62 2.29
C LEU A 46 -8.21 3.27 2.76
N MET A 47 -7.35 2.67 1.93
CA MET A 47 -6.61 1.44 2.25
C MET A 47 -5.12 1.69 2.09
N TRP A 48 -4.36 1.51 3.17
CA TRP A 48 -2.92 1.54 3.13
C TRP A 48 -2.35 0.23 2.62
N THR A 49 -1.43 0.31 1.67
CA THR A 49 -0.55 -0.79 1.24
C THR A 49 0.89 -0.31 1.32
N ASN A 50 1.83 -1.23 1.44
CA ASN A 50 3.25 -0.91 1.47
C ASN A 50 4.01 -2.00 0.71
N TYR A 51 4.44 -1.70 -0.50
CA TYR A 51 5.22 -2.60 -1.34
C TYR A 51 6.33 -1.84 -2.07
N PRO A 52 7.59 -2.29 -1.98
CA PRO A 52 8.07 -3.43 -1.17
C PRO A 52 7.71 -3.30 0.31
N ASN A 53 7.23 -4.41 0.93
CA ASN A 53 6.65 -4.37 2.27
C ASN A 53 7.72 -4.26 3.37
N MET A 54 7.47 -3.44 4.34
CA MET A 54 8.23 -3.39 5.58
C MET A 54 7.39 -4.02 6.72
N PRO A 55 7.87 -5.01 7.45
CA PRO A 55 9.27 -5.46 7.54
C PRO A 55 9.63 -6.69 6.70
N THR A 56 8.70 -7.25 5.92
CA THR A 56 8.87 -8.59 5.30
C THR A 56 9.77 -8.60 4.07
N GLY A 57 9.94 -7.46 3.40
CA GLY A 57 10.68 -7.36 2.14
C GLY A 57 9.91 -7.87 0.91
N ALA A 58 8.67 -8.30 1.08
CA ALA A 58 7.87 -8.80 -0.04
C ALA A 58 7.61 -7.72 -1.09
N ASN A 59 7.84 -8.05 -2.36
CA ASN A 59 7.52 -7.20 -3.50
C ASN A 59 6.11 -7.53 -4.03
N ALA A 60 5.35 -6.53 -4.39
CA ALA A 60 4.13 -6.76 -5.17
C ALA A 60 4.48 -7.22 -6.59
N THR A 61 3.57 -7.97 -7.20
CA THR A 61 3.62 -8.28 -8.63
C THR A 61 2.66 -7.39 -9.41
N PRO A 62 2.80 -7.27 -10.74
CA PRO A 62 1.82 -6.54 -11.54
C PRO A 62 0.39 -7.03 -11.31
N GLU A 63 0.19 -8.34 -11.19
CA GLU A 63 -1.12 -8.96 -10.96
C GLU A 63 -1.74 -8.55 -9.61
N ILE A 64 -0.91 -8.41 -8.57
CA ILE A 64 -1.38 -7.92 -7.26
C ILE A 64 -1.80 -6.45 -7.35
N TYR A 65 -1.05 -5.62 -8.06
CA TYR A 65 -1.44 -4.23 -8.28
C TYR A 65 -2.72 -4.11 -9.11
N GLU A 66 -2.90 -4.93 -10.15
CA GLU A 66 -4.15 -4.99 -10.91
C GLU A 66 -5.34 -5.37 -10.03
N ARG A 67 -5.18 -6.39 -9.17
CA ARG A 67 -6.23 -6.79 -8.22
C ARG A 67 -6.54 -5.71 -7.20
N LEU A 68 -5.55 -4.98 -6.69
CA LEU A 68 -5.73 -3.86 -5.78
C LEU A 68 -6.52 -2.73 -6.44
N VAL A 69 -6.15 -2.35 -7.67
CA VAL A 69 -6.85 -1.30 -8.42
C VAL A 69 -8.31 -1.69 -8.70
N ASP A 70 -8.55 -2.92 -9.14
CA ASP A 70 -9.91 -3.43 -9.35
C ASP A 70 -10.72 -3.42 -8.04
N PHE A 71 -10.13 -3.89 -6.95
CA PHE A 71 -10.76 -3.88 -5.62
C PHE A 71 -11.12 -2.46 -5.18
N ALA A 72 -10.19 -1.49 -5.32
CA ALA A 72 -10.42 -0.10 -4.96
C ALA A 72 -11.60 0.49 -5.73
N ARG A 73 -11.67 0.25 -7.02
CA ARG A 73 -12.76 0.73 -7.89
C ARG A 73 -14.11 0.13 -7.50
N ARG A 74 -14.17 -1.19 -7.30
CA ARG A 74 -15.41 -1.88 -6.90
C ARG A 74 -15.92 -1.46 -5.53
N LYS A 75 -15.01 -1.21 -4.58
CA LYS A 75 -15.35 -0.81 -3.21
C LYS A 75 -15.43 0.71 -3.04
N ASN A 76 -15.16 1.50 -4.07
CA ASN A 76 -15.15 2.96 -4.04
C ASN A 76 -14.27 3.52 -2.90
N LEU A 77 -13.03 3.02 -2.81
CA LEU A 77 -12.02 3.46 -1.86
C LEU A 77 -10.74 3.89 -2.58
N VAL A 78 -9.88 4.60 -1.88
CA VAL A 78 -8.58 5.03 -2.38
C VAL A 78 -7.49 4.14 -1.79
N ILE A 79 -6.62 3.59 -2.64
CA ILE A 79 -5.40 2.93 -2.16
C ILE A 79 -4.29 3.95 -2.03
N VAL A 80 -3.60 3.92 -0.90
CA VAL A 80 -2.36 4.65 -0.69
C VAL A 80 -1.24 3.63 -0.56
N ASN A 81 -0.40 3.54 -1.59
CA ASN A 81 0.75 2.66 -1.58
C ASN A 81 1.99 3.44 -1.11
N ASP A 82 2.54 3.06 0.03
CA ASP A 82 3.81 3.59 0.52
C ASP A 82 4.96 2.78 -0.08
N ASN A 83 5.77 3.43 -0.90
CA ASN A 83 6.80 2.79 -1.72
C ASN A 83 8.20 3.41 -1.51
N PRO A 84 8.76 3.35 -0.29
CA PRO A 84 10.10 3.91 -0.03
C PRO A 84 11.25 3.00 -0.45
N TYR A 85 10.98 1.74 -0.82
CA TYR A 85 12.00 0.71 -0.98
C TYR A 85 12.16 0.16 -2.40
N SER A 86 11.37 0.60 -3.38
CA SER A 86 11.39 0.00 -4.73
C SER A 86 12.73 0.09 -5.46
N PHE A 87 13.58 1.04 -5.07
CA PHE A 87 14.93 1.19 -5.66
C PHE A 87 16.04 0.54 -4.83
N ILE A 88 15.69 -0.23 -3.79
CA ILE A 88 16.67 -0.90 -2.94
C ILE A 88 16.69 -2.38 -3.29
N LEU A 89 17.84 -2.88 -3.81
CA LEU A 89 18.05 -4.28 -4.17
C LEU A 89 16.90 -4.88 -5.02
N ASN A 90 16.32 -4.06 -5.88
CA ASN A 90 15.20 -4.45 -6.73
C ASN A 90 15.54 -4.13 -8.19
N GLU A 91 15.76 -5.17 -8.99
CA GLU A 91 16.15 -5.03 -10.39
C GLU A 91 15.02 -4.51 -11.30
N LYS A 92 13.76 -4.70 -10.87
CA LYS A 92 12.57 -4.34 -11.64
C LYS A 92 11.57 -3.60 -10.76
N PRO A 93 11.88 -2.34 -10.39
CA PRO A 93 10.94 -1.55 -9.61
C PRO A 93 9.66 -1.33 -10.41
N ILE A 94 8.53 -1.53 -9.74
CA ILE A 94 7.20 -1.31 -10.31
C ILE A 94 6.41 -0.34 -9.42
N SER A 95 5.52 0.41 -10.04
CA SER A 95 4.61 1.34 -9.36
C SER A 95 3.18 0.87 -9.54
N ILE A 96 2.35 1.02 -8.50
CA ILE A 96 0.91 0.78 -8.62
C ILE A 96 0.27 1.69 -9.68
N LEU A 97 0.85 2.89 -9.89
CA LEU A 97 0.36 3.86 -10.88
C LEU A 97 0.61 3.43 -12.33
N SER A 98 1.40 2.37 -12.56
CA SER A 98 1.58 1.79 -13.89
C SER A 98 0.36 0.97 -14.37
N VAL A 99 -0.52 0.59 -13.43
CA VAL A 99 -1.74 -0.16 -13.76
C VAL A 99 -2.76 0.77 -14.43
N PRO A 100 -3.38 0.37 -15.55
CA PRO A 100 -4.44 1.15 -16.19
C PRO A 100 -5.60 1.49 -15.23
N GLY A 101 -5.96 2.76 -15.13
CA GLY A 101 -7.01 3.25 -14.23
C GLY A 101 -6.58 3.47 -12.78
N ALA A 102 -5.33 3.16 -12.41
CA ALA A 102 -4.86 3.35 -11.04
C ALA A 102 -4.90 4.82 -10.60
N LYS A 103 -4.60 5.76 -11.48
CA LYS A 103 -4.59 7.21 -11.17
C LYS A 103 -5.94 7.76 -10.72
N GLU A 104 -7.02 7.03 -10.94
CA GLU A 104 -8.37 7.41 -10.51
C GLU A 104 -8.66 7.03 -9.06
N CYS A 105 -7.95 6.04 -8.52
CA CYS A 105 -8.22 5.47 -7.20
C CYS A 105 -6.98 5.12 -6.38
N CYS A 106 -5.79 5.49 -6.83
CA CYS A 106 -4.55 5.21 -6.11
C CYS A 106 -3.68 6.45 -5.97
N ILE A 107 -2.98 6.52 -4.85
CA ILE A 107 -1.90 7.46 -4.56
C ILE A 107 -0.67 6.62 -4.23
N GLU A 108 0.50 7.01 -4.72
CA GLU A 108 1.75 6.37 -4.34
C GLU A 108 2.68 7.40 -3.71
N PHE A 109 3.17 7.09 -2.51
CA PHE A 109 4.23 7.84 -1.85
C PHE A 109 5.58 7.18 -2.12
N ASN A 110 6.55 7.98 -2.49
CA ASN A 110 7.93 7.58 -2.58
C ASN A 110 8.76 8.34 -1.53
N SER A 111 9.93 7.83 -1.19
CA SER A 111 10.83 8.45 -0.23
C SER A 111 12.27 8.37 -0.70
N MET A 112 12.98 9.47 -0.61
CA MET A 112 14.42 9.54 -0.85
C MET A 112 15.24 9.12 0.38
N SER A 113 14.58 8.96 1.54
CA SER A 113 15.25 8.65 2.80
C SER A 113 16.05 7.36 2.76
N LYS A 114 15.56 6.35 2.04
CA LYS A 114 16.14 5.02 1.99
C LYS A 114 17.04 4.82 0.78
N SER A 115 16.51 5.06 -0.41
CA SER A 115 17.21 4.80 -1.68
C SER A 115 18.33 5.80 -1.99
N HIS A 116 18.24 7.04 -1.48
CA HIS A 116 19.17 8.10 -1.78
C HIS A 116 19.94 8.62 -0.55
N ASN A 117 19.79 7.94 0.60
CA ASN A 117 20.40 8.35 1.88
C ASN A 117 20.12 9.83 2.26
N MET A 118 18.90 10.28 2.00
CA MET A 118 18.45 11.67 2.24
C MET A 118 17.27 11.69 3.23
N PRO A 119 17.49 11.36 4.51
CA PRO A 119 16.39 11.16 5.48
C PRO A 119 15.63 12.44 5.84
N ALA A 120 16.12 13.63 5.44
CA ALA A 120 15.44 14.90 5.60
C ALA A 120 15.06 15.56 4.26
N GLY A 121 15.27 14.85 3.15
CA GLY A 121 14.89 15.32 1.83
C GLY A 121 13.40 15.10 1.60
N VAL A 122 12.63 16.18 1.55
CA VAL A 122 11.22 16.17 1.11
C VAL A 122 11.19 16.72 -0.30
N LEU A 123 10.69 15.92 -1.24
CA LEU A 123 10.25 16.42 -2.54
C LEU A 123 8.74 16.64 -2.45
N GLU A 124 8.34 17.89 -2.51
CA GLU A 124 6.95 18.24 -2.81
C GLU A 124 6.78 18.14 -4.33
N CYS A 125 5.91 17.26 -4.77
CA CYS A 125 5.45 17.16 -6.14
C CYS A 125 4.01 17.63 -6.23
#